data_add61ea3250b53af19ba62135bac8366
#
_entry.id   add61ea3250b53af19ba62135bac8366
#
_cell.length_a   1.000
_cell.length_b   1.000
_cell.length_c   1.000
_cell.angle_alpha   90.00
_cell.angle_beta   90.00
_cell.angle_gamma   90.00
#
_symmetry.space_group_name_H-M   'P 1'
#
loop_
_entity.id
_entity.type
_entity.pdbx_description
1 polymer ?
#
loop_
_entity_poly.entity_id
_entity_poly.type
_entity_poly.pdbx_seq_one_letter_code
_entity_poly.pdbx_strand_id
1 'polypeptide(L)'
;MPVERRYPFSWRLLGDIPLGRPNLGVNTRLEVYRLMQFALRDVLERQVGIEQTDRIFYEAGYFAGNEFYRHFIGEVKDFHEFIRQAQIALRDMGIGILRVEKADLEQSKFILTVGEDLECSGMPELNYEVCVYDEGFIAALMESFSGNKFKVKEVDCWCTGERVCRFSAELEK
;
A
#
# COMPACT_ATOMS: atom_id res chain seq x y z
N MET A 1 5.16 -26.73 -11.58
CA MET A 1 5.45 -27.16 -10.21
C MET A 1 5.40 -25.93 -9.32
N PRO A 2 4.81 -25.99 -8.11
CA PRO A 2 4.85 -24.85 -7.21
C PRO A 2 6.30 -24.50 -6.88
N VAL A 3 6.62 -23.20 -6.91
CA VAL A 3 7.95 -22.70 -6.55
C VAL A 3 8.15 -22.92 -5.05
N GLU A 4 9.25 -23.56 -4.65
CA GLU A 4 9.62 -23.72 -3.26
C GLU A 4 9.93 -22.33 -2.66
N ARG A 5 9.24 -21.97 -1.58
CA ARG A 5 9.45 -20.69 -0.88
C ARG A 5 10.08 -20.93 0.48
N ARG A 6 11.24 -20.35 0.69
CA ARG A 6 11.91 -20.41 1.99
C ARG A 6 11.19 -19.58 3.06
N TYR A 7 10.59 -18.45 2.66
CA TYR A 7 9.88 -17.54 3.54
C TYR A 7 8.45 -17.32 3.03
N PRO A 8 7.52 -18.26 3.28
CA PRO A 8 6.10 -17.99 3.07
C PRO A 8 5.66 -16.98 4.12
N PHE A 9 5.59 -15.70 3.74
CA PHE A 9 5.28 -14.64 4.67
C PHE A 9 3.91 -14.85 5.32
N SER A 10 3.84 -14.56 6.60
CA SER A 10 2.62 -14.35 7.39
C SER A 10 2.90 -13.27 8.43
N TRP A 11 1.89 -12.64 8.98
CA TRP A 11 2.05 -11.59 9.99
C TRP A 11 2.96 -12.01 11.16
N ARG A 12 2.91 -13.27 11.57
CA ARG A 12 3.75 -13.83 12.62
C ARG A 12 5.26 -13.67 12.35
N LEU A 13 5.68 -13.58 11.08
CA LEU A 13 7.09 -13.38 10.72
C LEU A 13 7.60 -11.96 11.00
N LEU A 14 6.73 -11.00 11.31
CA LEU A 14 7.16 -9.71 11.85
C LEU A 14 7.77 -9.85 13.24
N GLY A 15 7.43 -10.93 13.97
CA GLY A 15 8.03 -11.28 15.26
C GLY A 15 7.55 -10.41 16.42
N ASP A 16 8.19 -10.58 17.56
CA ASP A 16 8.02 -9.73 18.75
C ASP A 16 9.09 -8.63 18.71
N ILE A 17 8.76 -7.52 18.06
CA ILE A 17 9.69 -6.40 17.86
C ILE A 17 10.12 -5.79 19.20
N PRO A 18 9.21 -5.52 20.17
CA PRO A 18 9.61 -5.02 21.48
C PRO A 18 10.61 -5.92 22.21
N LEU A 19 10.40 -7.24 22.17
CA LEU A 19 11.31 -8.20 22.77
C LEU A 19 12.67 -8.21 22.07
N GLY A 20 12.68 -8.15 20.74
CA GLY A 20 13.92 -8.20 19.93
C GLY A 20 14.70 -6.89 19.90
N ARG A 21 14.03 -5.76 20.19
CA ARG A 21 14.61 -4.40 20.11
C ARG A 21 14.36 -3.57 21.38
N PRO A 22 14.76 -4.05 22.57
CA PRO A 22 14.40 -3.40 23.84
C PRO A 22 15.01 -1.99 24.00
N ASN A 23 16.10 -1.68 23.32
CA ASN A 23 16.78 -0.38 23.41
C ASN A 23 16.44 0.60 22.27
N LEU A 24 16.06 0.09 21.11
CA LEU A 24 15.76 0.92 19.93
C LEU A 24 14.25 1.10 19.69
N GLY A 25 13.42 0.26 20.31
CA GLY A 25 11.97 0.30 20.18
C GLY A 25 11.47 -0.14 18.81
N VAL A 26 10.19 0.12 18.57
CA VAL A 26 9.46 -0.34 17.35
C VAL A 26 9.62 0.60 16.16
N ASN A 27 9.98 1.86 16.39
CA ASN A 27 10.06 2.87 15.34
C ASN A 27 11.42 2.86 14.64
N THR A 28 11.43 3.27 13.40
CA THR A 28 12.63 3.54 12.62
C THR A 28 12.45 4.81 11.80
N ARG A 29 13.52 5.31 11.22
CA ARG A 29 13.45 6.48 10.33
C ARG A 29 12.94 6.06 8.96
N LEU A 30 12.18 6.95 8.32
CA LEU A 30 11.61 6.75 6.99
C LEU A 30 12.67 6.40 5.93
N GLU A 31 13.86 7.01 6.04
CA GLU A 31 14.93 6.75 5.10
C GLU A 31 15.38 5.29 5.05
N VAL A 32 15.24 4.55 6.16
CA VAL A 32 15.58 3.11 6.21
C VAL A 32 14.61 2.30 5.34
N TYR A 33 13.32 2.64 5.41
CA TYR A 33 12.30 2.02 4.56
C TYR A 33 12.57 2.31 3.08
N ARG A 34 12.72 3.58 2.72
CA ARG A 34 12.96 4.00 1.33
C ARG A 34 14.26 3.47 0.75
N LEU A 35 15.33 3.41 1.55
CA LEU A 35 16.59 2.82 1.13
C LEU A 35 16.41 1.36 0.72
N MET A 36 15.71 0.57 1.52
CA MET A 36 15.43 -0.83 1.21
C MET A 36 14.53 -0.96 -0.03
N GLN A 37 13.42 -0.23 -0.07
CA GLN A 37 12.44 -0.28 -1.15
C GLN A 37 13.06 0.13 -2.49
N PHE A 38 13.73 1.27 -2.55
CA PHE A 38 14.27 1.79 -3.82
C PHE A 38 15.48 1.02 -4.29
N ALA A 39 16.36 0.56 -3.37
CA ALA A 39 17.46 -0.31 -3.76
C ALA A 39 16.96 -1.65 -4.31
N LEU A 40 15.91 -2.23 -3.70
CA LEU A 40 15.30 -3.47 -4.19
C LEU A 40 14.66 -3.25 -5.57
N ARG A 41 13.92 -2.14 -5.76
CA ARG A 41 13.31 -1.78 -7.04
C ARG A 41 14.35 -1.65 -8.14
N ASP A 42 15.42 -0.89 -7.91
CA ASP A 42 16.50 -0.72 -8.89
C ASP A 42 17.14 -2.05 -9.30
N VAL A 43 17.37 -2.94 -8.35
CA VAL A 43 17.91 -4.28 -8.64
C VAL A 43 16.93 -5.11 -9.47
N LEU A 44 15.65 -5.10 -9.13
CA LEU A 44 14.62 -5.86 -9.86
C LEU A 44 14.46 -5.32 -11.29
N GLU A 45 14.40 -4.01 -11.48
CA GLU A 45 14.29 -3.42 -12.83
C GLU A 45 15.46 -3.81 -13.73
N ARG A 46 16.67 -3.87 -13.18
CA ARG A 46 17.85 -4.37 -13.93
C ARG A 46 17.79 -5.85 -14.26
N GLN A 47 17.16 -6.68 -13.41
CA GLN A 47 17.13 -8.13 -13.59
C GLN A 47 15.94 -8.59 -14.42
N VAL A 48 14.77 -8.02 -14.24
CA VAL A 48 13.52 -8.52 -14.83
C VAL A 48 12.75 -7.48 -15.63
N GLY A 49 13.23 -6.24 -15.67
CA GLY A 49 12.59 -5.12 -16.37
C GLY A 49 11.47 -4.45 -15.58
N ILE A 50 11.04 -3.27 -16.03
CA ILE A 50 10.08 -2.39 -15.33
C ILE A 50 8.73 -3.10 -15.14
N GLU A 51 8.13 -3.62 -16.22
CA GLU A 51 6.79 -4.25 -16.13
C GLU A 51 6.72 -5.42 -15.15
N GLN A 52 7.74 -6.25 -15.09
CA GLN A 52 7.76 -7.37 -14.16
C GLN A 52 8.01 -6.89 -12.74
N THR A 53 8.84 -5.86 -12.56
CA THR A 53 9.05 -5.22 -11.25
C THR A 53 7.75 -4.62 -10.73
N ASP A 54 7.01 -3.89 -11.55
CA ASP A 54 5.72 -3.32 -11.17
C ASP A 54 4.73 -4.40 -10.76
N ARG A 55 4.66 -5.51 -11.49
CA ARG A 55 3.82 -6.66 -11.07
C ARG A 55 4.22 -7.22 -9.71
N ILE A 56 5.51 -7.36 -9.45
CA ILE A 56 6.03 -7.85 -8.16
C ILE A 56 5.65 -6.88 -7.03
N PHE A 57 5.82 -5.57 -7.24
CA PHE A 57 5.46 -4.57 -6.25
C PHE A 57 3.95 -4.53 -5.99
N TYR A 58 3.13 -4.58 -7.05
CA TYR A 58 1.68 -4.67 -6.92
C TYR A 58 1.25 -5.91 -6.12
N GLU A 59 1.77 -7.10 -6.46
CA GLU A 59 1.46 -8.34 -5.74
C GLU A 59 1.90 -8.29 -4.28
N ALA A 60 3.06 -7.69 -4.00
CA ALA A 60 3.54 -7.50 -2.63
C ALA A 60 2.63 -6.55 -1.85
N GLY A 61 2.22 -5.43 -2.45
CA GLY A 61 1.26 -4.49 -1.88
C GLY A 61 -0.10 -5.14 -1.62
N TYR A 62 -0.61 -5.88 -2.59
CA TYR A 62 -1.88 -6.59 -2.46
C TYR A 62 -1.84 -7.62 -1.30
N PHE A 63 -0.74 -8.36 -1.19
CA PHE A 63 -0.55 -9.27 -0.07
C PHE A 63 -0.51 -8.54 1.27
N ALA A 64 0.26 -7.45 1.35
CA ALA A 64 0.37 -6.64 2.57
C ALA A 64 -0.96 -5.99 2.96
N GLY A 65 -1.74 -5.49 1.99
CA GLY A 65 -3.07 -4.93 2.22
C GLY A 65 -4.06 -5.93 2.81
N ASN A 66 -4.04 -7.19 2.35
CA ASN A 66 -4.84 -8.27 2.95
C ASN A 66 -4.45 -8.54 4.42
N GLU A 67 -3.14 -8.60 4.72
CA GLU A 67 -2.67 -8.81 6.09
C GLU A 67 -3.00 -7.60 6.98
N PHE A 68 -2.84 -6.38 6.43
CA PHE A 68 -3.21 -5.15 7.12
C PHE A 68 -4.70 -5.11 7.47
N TYR A 69 -5.58 -5.43 6.50
CA TYR A 69 -7.02 -5.49 6.73
C TYR A 69 -7.37 -6.43 7.88
N ARG A 70 -6.84 -7.64 7.87
CA ARG A 70 -7.10 -8.66 8.90
C ARG A 70 -6.67 -8.22 10.30
N HIS A 71 -5.58 -7.47 10.42
CA HIS A 71 -4.97 -7.13 11.72
C HIS A 71 -5.42 -5.79 12.27
N PHE A 72 -5.77 -4.83 11.43
CA PHE A 72 -6.10 -3.48 11.87
C PHE A 72 -7.55 -3.08 11.64
N ILE A 73 -8.25 -3.71 10.70
CA ILE A 73 -9.62 -3.35 10.36
C ILE A 73 -10.58 -4.45 10.78
N GLY A 74 -10.36 -5.69 10.32
CA GLY A 74 -11.22 -6.83 10.61
C GLY A 74 -12.58 -6.73 9.94
N GLU A 75 -13.57 -7.42 10.52
CA GLU A 75 -14.92 -7.46 9.96
C GLU A 75 -15.67 -6.16 10.24
N VAL A 76 -15.86 -5.35 9.20
CA VAL A 76 -16.72 -4.16 9.20
C VAL A 76 -17.73 -4.27 8.07
N LYS A 77 -18.96 -3.77 8.28
CA LYS A 77 -20.05 -3.85 7.31
C LYS A 77 -20.39 -2.53 6.66
N ASP A 78 -19.99 -1.43 7.29
CA ASP A 78 -20.27 -0.09 6.84
C ASP A 78 -19.02 0.54 6.21
N PHE A 79 -19.19 1.15 5.02
CA PHE A 79 -18.09 1.76 4.27
C PHE A 79 -17.43 2.91 5.04
N HIS A 80 -18.20 3.74 5.75
CA HIS A 80 -17.63 4.86 6.50
C HIS A 80 -16.79 4.35 7.67
N GLU A 81 -17.25 3.29 8.34
CA GLU A 81 -16.48 2.66 9.42
C GLU A 81 -15.21 2.00 8.89
N PHE A 82 -15.27 1.32 7.74
CA PHE A 82 -14.10 0.79 7.05
C PHE A 82 -13.07 1.88 6.78
N ILE A 83 -13.47 2.97 6.15
CA ILE A 83 -12.58 4.10 5.83
C ILE A 83 -12.02 4.73 7.10
N ARG A 84 -12.85 4.91 8.13
CA ARG A 84 -12.42 5.49 9.42
C ARG A 84 -11.31 4.65 10.07
N GLN A 85 -11.47 3.33 10.11
CA GLN A 85 -10.48 2.43 10.68
C GLN A 85 -9.19 2.40 9.85
N ALA A 86 -9.30 2.37 8.53
CA ALA A 86 -8.16 2.45 7.63
C ALA A 86 -7.38 3.76 7.83
N GLN A 87 -8.08 4.90 7.94
CA GLN A 87 -7.46 6.21 8.19
C GLN A 87 -6.68 6.26 9.51
N ILE A 88 -7.25 5.70 10.58
CA ILE A 88 -6.59 5.65 11.89
C ILE A 88 -5.34 4.78 11.81
N ALA A 89 -5.48 3.56 11.30
CA ALA A 89 -4.38 2.60 11.26
C ALA A 89 -3.22 3.06 10.36
N LEU A 90 -3.51 3.61 9.18
CA LEU A 90 -2.48 4.14 8.27
C LEU A 90 -1.71 5.31 8.90
N ARG A 91 -2.43 6.22 9.58
CA ARG A 91 -1.82 7.34 10.29
C ARG A 91 -0.96 6.88 11.47
N ASP A 92 -1.47 5.98 12.29
CA ASP A 92 -0.78 5.50 13.49
C ASP A 92 0.50 4.74 13.14
N MET A 93 0.50 4.07 12.00
CA MET A 93 1.69 3.39 11.47
C MET A 93 2.62 4.33 10.69
N GLY A 94 2.24 5.58 10.45
CA GLY A 94 3.04 6.53 9.68
C GLY A 94 3.12 6.20 8.20
N ILE A 95 2.10 5.52 7.65
CA ILE A 95 2.05 5.17 6.22
C ILE A 95 1.56 6.36 5.39
N GLY A 96 0.51 7.05 5.86
CA GLY A 96 0.00 8.22 5.16
C GLY A 96 -1.35 8.69 5.69
N ILE A 97 -1.86 9.77 5.11
CA ILE A 97 -3.14 10.38 5.46
C ILE A 97 -4.15 10.08 4.35
N LEU A 98 -4.90 9.00 4.54
CA LEU A 98 -5.94 8.57 3.61
C LEU A 98 -7.15 9.52 3.67
N ARG A 99 -7.69 9.87 2.50
CA ARG A 99 -8.98 10.57 2.36
C ARG A 99 -9.77 9.99 1.18
N VAL A 100 -11.09 10.04 1.29
CA VAL A 100 -12.00 9.77 0.17
C VAL A 100 -12.34 11.10 -0.47
N GLU A 101 -11.89 11.32 -1.70
CA GLU A 101 -12.22 12.51 -2.47
C GLU A 101 -13.59 12.37 -3.15
N LYS A 102 -13.85 11.18 -3.71
CA LYS A 102 -15.13 10.82 -4.32
C LYS A 102 -15.49 9.39 -3.98
N ALA A 103 -16.78 9.15 -3.75
CA ALA A 103 -17.34 7.82 -3.56
C ALA A 103 -18.68 7.72 -4.29
N ASP A 104 -18.75 6.85 -5.28
CA ASP A 104 -19.99 6.41 -5.92
C ASP A 104 -20.22 4.95 -5.53
N LEU A 105 -21.04 4.75 -4.50
CA LEU A 105 -21.34 3.41 -3.97
C LEU A 105 -22.18 2.58 -4.93
N GLU A 106 -23.02 3.22 -5.78
CA GLU A 106 -23.86 2.51 -6.73
C GLU A 106 -23.04 1.93 -7.88
N GLN A 107 -22.07 2.70 -8.38
CA GLN A 107 -21.18 2.24 -9.44
C GLN A 107 -19.89 1.61 -8.92
N SER A 108 -19.68 1.59 -7.59
CA SER A 108 -18.46 1.11 -6.95
C SER A 108 -17.19 1.75 -7.52
N LYS A 109 -17.23 3.09 -7.64
CA LYS A 109 -16.12 3.92 -8.10
C LYS A 109 -15.69 4.90 -7.04
N PHE A 110 -14.40 4.92 -6.78
CA PHE A 110 -13.84 5.74 -5.73
C PHE A 110 -12.61 6.51 -6.24
N ILE A 111 -12.44 7.72 -5.72
CA ILE A 111 -11.18 8.45 -5.79
C ILE A 111 -10.67 8.61 -4.35
N LEU A 112 -9.53 8.03 -4.10
CA LEU A 112 -8.84 8.06 -2.81
C LEU A 112 -7.58 8.89 -2.93
N THR A 113 -7.24 9.64 -1.88
CA THR A 113 -5.96 10.34 -1.82
C THR A 113 -5.18 9.94 -0.58
N VAL A 114 -3.86 9.85 -0.71
CA VAL A 114 -2.91 9.62 0.37
C VAL A 114 -1.95 10.81 0.42
N GLY A 115 -2.09 11.61 1.45
CA GLY A 115 -1.15 12.69 1.76
C GLY A 115 -0.04 12.23 2.69
N GLU A 116 1.13 12.88 2.66
CA GLU A 116 2.30 12.49 3.45
C GLU A 116 2.68 11.00 3.28
N ASP A 117 2.53 10.54 2.05
CA ASP A 117 2.72 9.15 1.66
C ASP A 117 4.14 8.65 1.99
N LEU A 118 4.21 7.45 2.57
CA LEU A 118 5.45 6.80 2.99
C LEU A 118 6.41 6.58 1.81
N GLU A 119 5.87 6.23 0.65
CA GLU A 119 6.69 5.87 -0.50
C GLU A 119 7.32 7.09 -1.18
N CYS A 120 6.53 8.12 -1.47
CA CYS A 120 6.99 9.13 -2.42
C CYS A 120 6.96 10.59 -1.92
N SER A 121 6.27 10.93 -0.81
CA SER A 121 6.18 12.34 -0.39
C SER A 121 7.55 12.95 -0.11
N GLY A 122 7.87 14.04 -0.79
CA GLY A 122 9.17 14.73 -0.73
C GLY A 122 10.24 14.19 -1.69
N MET A 123 9.92 13.21 -2.54
CA MET A 123 10.81 12.80 -3.63
C MET A 123 10.92 13.91 -4.71
N PRO A 124 11.99 13.90 -5.51
CA PRO A 124 12.06 14.76 -6.69
C PRO A 124 10.99 14.41 -7.72
N GLU A 125 10.62 15.38 -8.55
CA GLU A 125 9.74 15.14 -9.69
C GLU A 125 10.44 14.24 -10.72
N LEU A 126 9.77 13.14 -11.06
CA LEU A 126 10.26 12.14 -12.00
C LEU A 126 9.44 12.09 -13.29
N ASN A 127 8.28 12.78 -13.32
CA ASN A 127 7.31 12.80 -14.40
C ASN A 127 6.62 11.45 -14.69
N TYR A 128 6.56 10.57 -13.70
CA TYR A 128 5.77 9.32 -13.72
C TYR A 128 5.38 8.93 -12.29
N GLU A 129 4.30 8.16 -12.19
CA GLU A 129 3.78 7.62 -10.94
C GLU A 129 4.67 6.48 -10.45
N VAL A 130 4.87 6.38 -9.12
CA VAL A 130 5.79 5.41 -8.52
C VAL A 130 5.15 4.47 -7.52
N CYS A 131 3.91 4.76 -7.05
CA CYS A 131 3.29 4.08 -5.91
C CYS A 131 2.51 2.81 -6.33
N VAL A 132 3.13 1.96 -7.14
CA VAL A 132 2.51 0.71 -7.63
C VAL A 132 2.22 -0.27 -6.49
N TYR A 133 3.02 -0.26 -5.45
CA TYR A 133 2.76 -1.04 -4.24
C TYR A 133 1.46 -0.61 -3.58
N ASP A 134 1.21 0.70 -3.49
CA ASP A 134 -0.03 1.24 -2.91
C ASP A 134 -1.26 0.92 -3.77
N GLU A 135 -1.12 0.84 -5.10
CA GLU A 135 -2.20 0.36 -5.95
C GLU A 135 -2.67 -1.04 -5.52
N GLY A 136 -1.72 -1.96 -5.33
CA GLY A 136 -2.00 -3.32 -4.85
C GLY A 136 -2.56 -3.33 -3.42
N PHE A 137 -1.99 -2.52 -2.54
CA PHE A 137 -2.42 -2.42 -1.14
C PHE A 137 -3.86 -1.93 -1.02
N ILE A 138 -4.22 -0.85 -1.73
CA ILE A 138 -5.58 -0.31 -1.76
C ILE A 138 -6.55 -1.30 -2.40
N ALA A 139 -6.16 -1.97 -3.49
CA ALA A 139 -6.99 -3.00 -4.12
C ALA A 139 -7.36 -4.11 -3.12
N ALA A 140 -6.39 -4.59 -2.34
CA ALA A 140 -6.62 -5.60 -1.32
C ALA A 140 -7.53 -5.13 -0.18
N LEU A 141 -7.40 -3.87 0.26
CA LEU A 141 -8.28 -3.29 1.27
C LEU A 141 -9.74 -3.25 0.77
N MET A 142 -9.94 -2.76 -0.46
CA MET A 142 -11.28 -2.65 -1.07
C MET A 142 -11.91 -4.03 -1.30
N GLU A 143 -11.14 -5.01 -1.77
CA GLU A 143 -11.59 -6.38 -1.95
C GLU A 143 -11.92 -7.05 -0.62
N SER A 144 -11.07 -6.92 0.39
CA SER A 144 -11.31 -7.49 1.72
C SER A 144 -12.56 -6.94 2.38
N PHE A 145 -12.87 -5.67 2.16
CA PHE A 145 -14.09 -5.03 2.65
C PHE A 145 -15.34 -5.47 1.87
N SER A 146 -15.30 -5.44 0.54
CA SER A 146 -16.48 -5.59 -0.31
C SER A 146 -16.76 -7.03 -0.77
N GLY A 147 -15.73 -7.90 -0.72
CA GLY A 147 -15.75 -9.23 -1.33
C GLY A 147 -15.62 -9.22 -2.86
N ASN A 148 -15.39 -8.06 -3.48
CA ASN A 148 -15.28 -7.90 -4.93
C ASN A 148 -13.91 -7.35 -5.31
N LYS A 149 -13.38 -7.78 -6.46
CA LYS A 149 -12.10 -7.30 -6.97
C LYS A 149 -12.18 -5.88 -7.45
N PHE A 150 -11.14 -5.12 -7.17
CA PHE A 150 -10.98 -3.75 -7.62
C PHE A 150 -9.71 -3.59 -8.46
N LYS A 151 -9.86 -2.89 -9.57
CA LYS A 151 -8.74 -2.31 -10.29
C LYS A 151 -8.43 -0.95 -9.67
N VAL A 152 -7.22 -0.82 -9.12
CA VAL A 152 -6.74 0.44 -8.58
C VAL A 152 -5.58 0.95 -9.42
N LYS A 153 -5.60 2.25 -9.71
CA LYS A 153 -4.55 2.91 -10.47
C LYS A 153 -4.24 4.28 -9.90
N GLU A 154 -2.96 4.55 -9.65
CA GLU A 154 -2.48 5.90 -9.34
C GLU A 154 -2.66 6.80 -10.56
N VAL A 155 -3.26 7.97 -10.36
CA VAL A 155 -3.57 8.95 -11.41
C VAL A 155 -2.89 10.30 -11.19
N ASP A 156 -2.45 10.57 -9.98
CA ASP A 156 -1.57 11.69 -9.62
C ASP A 156 -0.62 11.24 -8.52
N CYS A 157 0.59 11.74 -8.53
CA CYS A 157 1.67 11.37 -7.61
C CYS A 157 2.47 12.61 -7.19
N TRP A 158 3.12 12.54 -6.02
CA TRP A 158 4.12 13.52 -5.66
C TRP A 158 5.21 13.65 -6.74
N CYS A 159 5.62 12.53 -7.32
CA CYS A 159 6.64 12.47 -8.36
C CYS A 159 6.19 13.02 -9.72
N THR A 160 4.90 13.30 -9.92
CA THR A 160 4.36 14.02 -11.08
C THR A 160 4.07 15.50 -10.81
N GLY A 161 4.49 16.01 -9.64
CA GLY A 161 4.35 17.41 -9.25
C GLY A 161 3.13 17.72 -8.37
N GLU A 162 2.30 16.71 -8.07
CA GLU A 162 1.17 16.86 -7.17
C GLU A 162 1.60 16.80 -5.68
N ARG A 163 0.72 17.19 -4.76
CA ARG A 163 1.03 17.20 -3.32
C ARG A 163 0.44 16.02 -2.56
N VAL A 164 -0.29 15.17 -3.25
CA VAL A 164 -0.88 13.93 -2.73
C VAL A 164 -0.83 12.86 -3.81
N CYS A 165 -0.76 11.59 -3.40
CA CYS A 165 -1.00 10.49 -4.32
C CYS A 165 -2.52 10.31 -4.46
N ARG A 166 -3.02 10.22 -5.67
CA ARG A 166 -4.45 10.03 -5.97
C ARG A 166 -4.65 8.73 -6.72
N PHE A 167 -5.58 7.93 -6.23
CA PHE A 167 -5.88 6.60 -6.75
C PHE A 167 -7.33 6.52 -7.21
N SER A 168 -7.54 6.06 -8.44
CA SER A 168 -8.85 5.63 -8.92
C SER A 168 -9.04 4.16 -8.60
N ALA A 169 -10.14 3.80 -7.95
CA ALA A 169 -10.51 2.43 -7.63
C ALA A 169 -11.88 2.11 -8.23
N GLU A 170 -11.95 1.08 -9.08
CA GLU A 170 -13.17 0.66 -9.77
C GLU A 170 -13.29 -0.87 -9.71
N LEU A 171 -14.54 -1.39 -9.67
CA LEU A 171 -14.76 -2.84 -9.76
C LEU A 171 -14.13 -3.41 -11.03
N GLU A 172 -13.44 -4.54 -10.91
CA GLU A 172 -13.10 -5.36 -12.07
C GLU A 172 -14.38 -6.02 -12.62
N LYS A 173 -14.56 -5.89 -13.93
CA LYS A 173 -15.70 -6.46 -14.65
C LYS A 173 -15.42 -7.90 -15.07
#